data_63c9cec87fa75e90b6aaecb36bf9682c
#
_entry.id   63c9cec87fa75e90b6aaecb36bf9682c
#
_cell.length_a   1.000
_cell.length_b   1.000
_cell.length_c   1.000
_cell.angle_alpha   90.00
_cell.angle_beta   90.00
_cell.angle_gamma   90.00
#
_symmetry.space_group_name_H-M   'P 1'
#
loop_
_entity.id
_entity.type
_entity.pdbx_description
1 polymer ?
#
loop_
_entity_poly.entity_id
_entity_poly.type
_entity_poly.pdbx_seq_one_letter_code
_entity_poly.pdbx_strand_id
1 'polypeptide(L)'
;MERKDFIRLSSLGFLGLYSCGVSNFNMNKKTLAIQLYTVRDSISNNLEKTFEKLAELGFTSFEIYGYDGKFFGKTAKEFKQILSAHGLKVISSHHQTGITDLKDGTLLKNWDTTLEDLSIIGSTYAVCSYLPEAERTLENYKKLPDILENAGTLSKQNGIQLAYHNHDFEFLKMDEKNTFYDFILENTSSDTAKMELDLYWISKAGLDPLTYFEKYPKRFPLWHVKDMKAGTKDFAEIGNGIIDFKRIFEAREKAGLKHWFLEQDSSDKDIFDSIKISKKYILEHSYFRGT
;
A
#
# COMPACT_ATOMS: atom_id res chain seq x y z
N MET A 1 62.54 -15.41 -41.33
CA MET A 1 62.14 -16.31 -42.45
C MET A 1 60.98 -17.16 -41.89
N GLU A 2 59.86 -16.71 -42.20
CA GLU A 2 58.76 -17.26 -43.03
C GLU A 2 58.12 -18.48 -42.42
N ARG A 3 56.90 -18.29 -41.83
CA ARG A 3 55.59 -18.23 -42.47
C ARG A 3 55.25 -19.53 -43.22
N LYS A 4 54.12 -20.04 -42.81
CA LYS A 4 53.07 -20.73 -43.56
C LYS A 4 52.88 -22.22 -43.32
N ASP A 5 51.59 -22.46 -43.08
CA ASP A 5 50.76 -23.59 -43.49
C ASP A 5 50.86 -24.88 -42.68
N PHE A 6 49.83 -25.04 -41.80
CA PHE A 6 49.13 -26.31 -41.80
C PHE A 6 47.65 -26.10 -41.48
N ILE A 7 46.88 -25.92 -42.51
CA ILE A 7 45.46 -26.24 -42.51
C ILE A 7 45.33 -27.61 -43.16
N ARG A 8 44.75 -28.57 -42.50
CA ARG A 8 43.80 -29.54 -43.07
C ARG A 8 43.33 -30.59 -42.07
N LEU A 9 42.01 -30.55 -41.87
CA LEU A 9 41.04 -31.65 -41.75
C LEU A 9 41.30 -32.78 -40.77
N SER A 10 40.43 -32.83 -39.80
CA SER A 10 39.64 -34.04 -39.54
C SER A 10 38.29 -33.67 -38.97
N SER A 11 37.30 -33.82 -39.81
CA SER A 11 35.88 -33.88 -39.51
C SER A 11 35.58 -35.16 -38.74
N LEU A 12 35.14 -35.05 -37.53
CA LEU A 12 34.38 -36.15 -36.86
C LEU A 12 33.33 -35.48 -35.98
N GLY A 13 32.09 -35.74 -36.36
CA GLY A 13 30.91 -35.15 -35.77
C GLY A 13 30.74 -35.54 -34.29
N PHE A 14 30.41 -34.54 -33.50
CA PHE A 14 29.71 -34.70 -32.25
C PHE A 14 28.35 -34.03 -32.37
N LEU A 15 27.35 -34.83 -32.58
CA LEU A 15 25.95 -34.44 -32.36
C LEU A 15 25.77 -34.16 -30.87
N GLY A 16 26.11 -32.96 -30.48
CA GLY A 16 25.72 -32.40 -29.18
C GLY A 16 24.25 -32.03 -29.27
N LEU A 17 23.40 -32.82 -28.62
CA LEU A 17 22.03 -32.46 -28.32
C LEU A 17 22.05 -31.14 -27.51
N TYR A 18 21.81 -30.03 -28.19
CA TYR A 18 21.40 -28.80 -27.56
C TYR A 18 20.00 -29.08 -26.95
N SER A 19 19.99 -29.53 -25.71
CA SER A 19 18.85 -29.39 -24.84
C SER A 19 18.58 -27.88 -24.76
N CYS A 20 17.66 -27.40 -25.59
CA CYS A 20 16.98 -26.14 -25.33
C CYS A 20 16.31 -26.29 -23.97
N GLY A 21 17.04 -25.90 -22.92
CA GLY A 21 16.43 -25.56 -21.68
C GLY A 21 15.40 -24.47 -21.98
N VAL A 22 14.14 -24.89 -22.07
CA VAL A 22 13.02 -23.97 -22.00
C VAL A 22 13.19 -23.30 -20.64
N SER A 23 13.87 -22.16 -20.62
CA SER A 23 13.77 -21.23 -19.51
C SER A 23 12.28 -20.95 -19.40
N ASN A 24 11.66 -21.59 -18.41
CA ASN A 24 10.35 -21.20 -17.94
C ASN A 24 10.44 -19.69 -17.71
N PHE A 25 10.00 -18.91 -18.67
CA PHE A 25 9.66 -17.53 -18.47
C PHE A 25 8.69 -17.55 -17.30
N ASN A 26 9.18 -17.19 -16.13
CA ASN A 26 8.35 -16.91 -14.99
C ASN A 26 7.33 -15.85 -15.44
N MET A 27 6.17 -16.32 -15.84
CA MET A 27 5.03 -15.44 -16.04
C MET A 27 4.89 -14.68 -14.75
N ASN A 28 5.05 -13.38 -14.81
CA ASN A 28 5.01 -12.38 -13.74
C ASN A 28 4.18 -12.88 -12.55
N LYS A 29 4.89 -13.30 -11.49
CA LYS A 29 4.25 -13.63 -10.23
C LYS A 29 3.56 -12.34 -9.79
N LYS A 30 2.23 -12.32 -9.83
CA LYS A 30 1.46 -11.13 -9.45
C LYS A 30 1.91 -10.71 -8.06
N THR A 31 2.36 -9.49 -7.92
CA THR A 31 2.71 -8.91 -6.64
C THR A 31 1.38 -8.59 -5.95
N LEU A 32 1.03 -9.36 -4.91
CA LEU A 32 -0.14 -9.05 -4.08
C LEU A 32 0.35 -8.31 -2.85
N ALA A 33 -0.31 -7.20 -2.56
CA ALA A 33 -0.06 -6.41 -1.37
C ALA A 33 -1.29 -6.41 -0.45
N ILE A 34 -1.07 -6.37 0.85
CA ILE A 34 -2.11 -6.35 1.88
C ILE A 34 -1.77 -5.34 2.97
N GLN A 35 -2.78 -4.60 3.43
CA GLN A 35 -2.68 -3.85 4.67
C GLN A 35 -2.79 -4.83 5.86
N LEU A 36 -1.77 -4.84 6.71
CA LEU A 36 -1.66 -5.81 7.81
C LEU A 36 -2.72 -5.64 8.91
N TYR A 37 -3.40 -4.50 8.96
CA TYR A 37 -4.54 -4.31 9.86
C TYR A 37 -5.65 -5.34 9.65
N THR A 38 -5.79 -5.85 8.42
CA THR A 38 -6.68 -6.97 8.06
C THR A 38 -6.46 -8.20 8.93
N VAL A 39 -5.23 -8.49 9.29
CA VAL A 39 -4.83 -9.69 10.07
C VAL A 39 -4.29 -9.35 11.46
N ARG A 40 -4.67 -8.18 12.01
CA ARG A 40 -4.16 -7.66 13.30
C ARG A 40 -4.26 -8.64 14.46
N ASP A 41 -5.38 -9.36 14.57
CA ASP A 41 -5.59 -10.34 15.63
C ASP A 41 -4.62 -11.53 15.52
N SER A 42 -4.37 -11.96 14.27
CA SER A 42 -3.40 -13.04 14.00
C SER A 42 -1.96 -12.59 14.27
N ILE A 43 -1.61 -11.34 13.92
CA ILE A 43 -0.30 -10.74 14.22
C ILE A 43 -0.08 -10.66 15.73
N SER A 44 -1.09 -10.21 16.48
CA SER A 44 -1.03 -10.13 17.95
C SER A 44 -0.80 -11.49 18.59
N ASN A 45 -1.32 -12.56 18.00
CA ASN A 45 -1.11 -13.93 18.47
C ASN A 45 0.26 -14.48 18.06
N ASN A 46 0.65 -14.33 16.81
CA ASN A 46 1.95 -14.81 16.30
C ASN A 46 2.33 -14.15 14.97
N LEU A 47 3.23 -13.18 15.04
CA LEU A 47 3.68 -12.40 13.89
C LEU A 47 4.26 -13.29 12.76
N GLU A 48 5.21 -14.17 13.09
CA GLU A 48 5.95 -14.96 12.09
C GLU A 48 5.04 -15.98 11.39
N LYS A 49 4.19 -16.69 12.16
CA LYS A 49 3.18 -17.59 11.56
C LYS A 49 2.19 -16.86 10.66
N THR A 50 1.84 -15.64 11.02
CA THR A 50 0.95 -14.82 10.18
C THR A 50 1.63 -14.45 8.87
N PHE A 51 2.90 -14.08 8.91
CA PHE A 51 3.69 -13.75 7.71
C PHE A 51 3.92 -14.98 6.83
N GLU A 52 4.23 -16.13 7.42
CA GLU A 52 4.33 -17.43 6.71
C GLU A 52 3.01 -17.70 5.95
N LYS A 53 1.86 -17.64 6.63
CA LYS A 53 0.55 -17.86 6.03
C LYS A 53 0.20 -16.87 4.91
N LEU A 54 0.57 -15.59 5.06
CA LEU A 54 0.40 -14.60 4.00
C LEU A 54 1.31 -14.87 2.80
N ALA A 55 2.56 -15.28 3.04
CA ALA A 55 3.49 -15.65 1.97
C ALA A 55 3.00 -16.91 1.22
N GLU A 56 2.48 -17.93 1.90
CA GLU A 56 1.84 -19.10 1.31
C GLU A 56 0.62 -18.73 0.46
N LEU A 57 -0.14 -17.74 0.91
CA LEU A 57 -1.24 -17.17 0.13
C LEU A 57 -0.75 -16.33 -1.06
N GLY A 58 0.57 -16.12 -1.22
CA GLY A 58 1.18 -15.43 -2.34
C GLY A 58 1.25 -13.92 -2.20
N PHE A 59 1.01 -13.37 -1.02
CA PHE A 59 1.33 -11.98 -0.73
C PHE A 59 2.84 -11.80 -0.67
N THR A 60 3.32 -10.71 -1.25
CA THR A 60 4.76 -10.40 -1.32
C THR A 60 5.09 -9.04 -0.74
N SER A 61 4.07 -8.22 -0.51
CA SER A 61 4.25 -6.85 -0.06
C SER A 61 3.20 -6.46 0.97
N PHE A 62 3.60 -5.62 1.91
CA PHE A 62 2.77 -5.17 3.00
C PHE A 62 2.70 -3.65 3.09
N GLU A 63 1.56 -3.19 3.55
CA GLU A 63 1.46 -1.96 4.31
C GLU A 63 1.30 -2.32 5.78
N ILE A 64 2.08 -1.65 6.64
CA ILE A 64 2.12 -1.93 8.07
C ILE A 64 1.39 -0.86 8.87
N TYR A 65 1.01 -1.17 10.09
CA TYR A 65 0.33 -0.27 11.03
C TYR A 65 0.97 -0.35 12.42
N GLY A 66 0.65 0.63 13.27
CA GLY A 66 0.90 0.53 14.71
C GLY A 66 2.37 0.68 15.12
N TYR A 67 3.19 1.39 14.31
CA TYR A 67 4.55 1.74 14.72
C TYR A 67 4.52 2.75 15.89
N ASP A 68 5.23 2.41 16.96
CA ASP A 68 5.35 3.16 18.20
C ASP A 68 6.82 3.33 18.66
N GLY A 69 7.74 3.39 17.68
CA GLY A 69 9.19 3.27 17.88
C GLY A 69 9.69 1.85 17.65
N LYS A 70 8.78 0.90 17.40
CA LYS A 70 9.05 -0.49 17.03
C LYS A 70 8.01 -1.03 16.07
N PHE A 71 8.36 -2.04 15.32
CA PHE A 71 7.46 -2.76 14.42
C PHE A 71 6.95 -4.03 15.13
N PHE A 72 5.74 -4.00 15.66
CA PHE A 72 5.18 -5.14 16.43
C PHE A 72 6.12 -5.62 17.55
N GLY A 73 6.72 -4.67 18.29
CA GLY A 73 7.67 -4.95 19.36
C GLY A 73 9.10 -5.30 18.91
N LYS A 74 9.40 -5.30 17.61
CA LYS A 74 10.72 -5.57 17.03
C LYS A 74 11.41 -4.26 16.62
N THR A 75 12.72 -4.20 16.77
CA THR A 75 13.52 -3.13 16.17
C THR A 75 13.44 -3.21 14.64
N ALA A 76 13.76 -2.12 13.94
CA ALA A 76 13.74 -2.09 12.47
C ALA A 76 14.65 -3.19 11.86
N LYS A 77 15.80 -3.45 12.45
CA LYS A 77 16.73 -4.51 11.99
C LYS A 77 16.15 -5.92 12.17
N GLU A 78 15.58 -6.21 13.34
CA GLU A 78 14.93 -7.51 13.61
C GLU A 78 13.73 -7.71 12.68
N PHE A 79 12.90 -6.68 12.51
CA PHE A 79 11.75 -6.75 11.63
C PHE A 79 12.16 -6.97 10.17
N LYS A 80 13.21 -6.29 9.70
CA LYS A 80 13.80 -6.51 8.38
C LYS A 80 14.27 -7.94 8.17
N GLN A 81 14.87 -8.56 9.20
CA GLN A 81 15.29 -9.98 9.14
C GLN A 81 14.08 -10.92 8.98
N ILE A 82 13.01 -10.69 9.75
CA ILE A 82 11.76 -11.45 9.64
C ILE A 82 11.17 -11.32 8.22
N LEU A 83 11.03 -10.10 7.70
CA LEU A 83 10.55 -9.88 6.34
C LEU A 83 11.39 -10.63 5.30
N SER A 84 12.72 -10.56 5.43
CA SER A 84 13.65 -11.20 4.48
C SER A 84 13.56 -12.72 4.53
N ALA A 85 13.37 -13.32 5.70
CA ALA A 85 13.22 -14.75 5.87
C ALA A 85 12.01 -15.32 5.13
N HIS A 86 10.97 -14.52 4.96
CA HIS A 86 9.74 -14.90 4.25
C HIS A 86 9.65 -14.32 2.82
N GLY A 87 10.68 -13.63 2.33
CA GLY A 87 10.69 -12.99 1.00
C GLY A 87 9.68 -11.84 0.87
N LEU A 88 9.34 -11.18 1.98
CA LEU A 88 8.34 -10.13 2.08
C LEU A 88 8.98 -8.74 2.03
N LYS A 89 8.20 -7.74 1.58
CA LYS A 89 8.61 -6.34 1.51
C LYS A 89 7.57 -5.44 2.17
N VAL A 90 8.03 -4.31 2.68
CA VAL A 90 7.13 -3.22 3.10
C VAL A 90 7.14 -2.15 2.01
N ILE A 91 5.96 -1.72 1.57
CA ILE A 91 5.78 -0.60 0.66
C ILE A 91 5.51 0.66 1.44
N SER A 92 4.67 0.56 2.46
CA SER A 92 4.12 1.70 3.19
C SER A 92 3.89 1.38 4.67
N SER A 93 3.82 2.42 5.50
CA SER A 93 3.58 2.34 6.94
C SER A 93 2.61 3.41 7.40
N HIS A 94 1.61 2.99 8.17
CA HIS A 94 0.59 3.86 8.76
C HIS A 94 1.06 4.51 10.06
N HIS A 95 0.85 5.81 10.18
CA HIS A 95 1.20 6.67 11.30
C HIS A 95 0.04 7.60 11.66
N GLN A 96 0.03 8.13 12.88
CA GLN A 96 -0.94 9.15 13.31
C GLN A 96 -0.30 10.54 13.33
N THR A 97 -1.14 11.58 13.43
CA THR A 97 -0.66 12.97 13.52
C THR A 97 0.14 13.23 14.79
N GLY A 98 -0.34 12.77 15.94
CA GLY A 98 0.19 13.09 17.26
C GLY A 98 -0.38 14.37 17.89
N ILE A 99 -1.47 14.94 17.35
CA ILE A 99 -2.06 16.17 17.89
C ILE A 99 -2.58 15.97 19.32
N THR A 100 -3.33 14.90 19.55
CA THR A 100 -3.90 14.60 20.88
C THR A 100 -3.13 13.53 21.65
N ASP A 101 -2.38 12.68 20.95
CA ASP A 101 -1.62 11.59 21.53
C ASP A 101 -0.20 11.58 20.97
N LEU A 102 0.67 12.37 21.58
CA LEU A 102 2.04 12.60 21.14
C LEU A 102 2.93 11.40 21.51
N LYS A 103 2.88 10.37 20.69
CA LYS A 103 3.68 9.14 20.80
C LYS A 103 4.81 9.10 19.78
N ASP A 104 5.82 8.28 20.04
CA ASP A 104 6.85 7.97 19.06
C ASP A 104 6.21 7.34 17.81
N GLY A 105 6.70 7.72 16.65
CA GLY A 105 6.14 7.27 15.39
C GLY A 105 4.97 8.10 14.86
N THR A 106 4.54 9.15 15.55
CA THR A 106 3.58 10.12 15.02
C THR A 106 4.30 11.22 14.22
N LEU A 107 3.57 11.92 13.33
CA LEU A 107 4.15 12.98 12.49
C LEU A 107 4.76 14.12 13.31
N LEU A 108 4.23 14.37 14.51
CA LEU A 108 4.68 15.47 15.40
C LEU A 108 5.76 15.05 16.41
N LYS A 109 6.12 13.75 16.48
CA LYS A 109 7.13 13.30 17.46
C LYS A 109 8.07 12.24 16.88
N ASN A 110 9.36 12.53 17.00
CA ASN A 110 10.47 11.64 16.60
C ASN A 110 10.35 11.17 15.14
N TRP A 111 9.84 12.05 14.25
CA TRP A 111 9.59 11.72 12.86
C TRP A 111 10.88 11.34 12.11
N ASP A 112 12.00 12.00 12.39
CA ASP A 112 13.31 11.67 11.81
C ASP A 112 13.72 10.24 12.14
N THR A 113 13.62 9.82 13.41
CA THR A 113 13.91 8.43 13.84
C THR A 113 12.95 7.44 13.16
N THR A 114 11.68 7.81 13.02
CA THR A 114 10.70 7.00 12.30
C THR A 114 11.12 6.78 10.85
N LEU A 115 11.56 7.84 10.17
CA LEU A 115 12.01 7.77 8.78
C LEU A 115 13.28 6.93 8.62
N GLU A 116 14.23 7.00 9.57
CA GLU A 116 15.40 6.13 9.61
C GLU A 116 14.99 4.65 9.71
N ASP A 117 14.06 4.32 10.61
CA ASP A 117 13.56 2.96 10.78
C ASP A 117 12.80 2.46 9.55
N LEU A 118 11.97 3.31 8.93
CA LEU A 118 11.29 3.01 7.66
C LEU A 118 12.29 2.74 6.53
N SER A 119 13.38 3.52 6.46
CA SER A 119 14.45 3.32 5.48
C SER A 119 15.15 1.96 5.69
N ILE A 120 15.40 1.56 6.93
CA ILE A 120 16.00 0.25 7.26
C ILE A 120 15.14 -0.89 6.73
N ILE A 121 13.83 -0.84 6.93
CA ILE A 121 12.91 -1.89 6.44
C ILE A 121 12.65 -1.79 4.94
N GLY A 122 13.01 -0.66 4.30
CA GLY A 122 12.87 -0.43 2.86
C GLY A 122 11.49 0.06 2.45
N SER A 123 10.77 0.72 3.34
CA SER A 123 9.51 1.40 3.01
C SER A 123 9.75 2.60 2.10
N THR A 124 8.88 2.79 1.12
CA THR A 124 8.94 3.92 0.17
C THR A 124 7.87 4.96 0.43
N TYR A 125 6.88 4.61 1.24
CA TYR A 125 5.80 5.51 1.66
C TYR A 125 5.63 5.49 3.18
N ALA A 126 5.21 6.62 3.72
CA ALA A 126 4.65 6.77 5.05
C ALA A 126 3.28 7.42 4.92
N VAL A 127 2.29 6.95 5.66
CA VAL A 127 0.90 7.39 5.50
C VAL A 127 0.36 7.91 6.82
N CYS A 128 -0.16 9.14 6.83
CA CYS A 128 -1.03 9.61 7.90
C CYS A 128 -2.38 8.92 7.75
N SER A 129 -2.65 7.93 8.61
CA SER A 129 -3.67 6.91 8.34
C SER A 129 -5.04 7.19 8.95
N TYR A 130 -5.10 7.98 9.99
CA TYR A 130 -6.32 8.16 10.75
C TYR A 130 -6.28 9.39 11.63
N LEU A 131 -7.37 10.14 11.66
CA LEU A 131 -7.60 11.17 12.66
C LEU A 131 -8.49 10.60 13.77
N PRO A 132 -7.98 10.43 15.00
CA PRO A 132 -8.80 10.11 16.15
C PRO A 132 -9.96 11.09 16.33
N GLU A 133 -11.09 10.64 16.86
CA GLU A 133 -12.29 11.48 16.98
C GLU A 133 -12.02 12.82 17.70
N ALA A 134 -11.17 12.79 18.72
CA ALA A 134 -10.75 13.99 19.45
C ALA A 134 -9.95 14.99 18.59
N GLU A 135 -9.42 14.55 17.47
CA GLU A 135 -8.69 15.40 16.51
C GLU A 135 -9.59 15.99 15.41
N ARG A 136 -10.82 15.49 15.23
CA ARG A 136 -11.75 15.88 14.15
C ARG A 136 -12.45 17.21 14.43
N THR A 137 -11.71 18.22 14.84
CA THR A 137 -12.20 19.57 15.03
C THR A 137 -11.83 20.47 13.87
N LEU A 138 -12.62 21.51 13.61
CA LEU A 138 -12.31 22.48 12.56
C LEU A 138 -10.92 23.11 12.74
N GLU A 139 -10.52 23.36 13.99
CA GLU A 139 -9.21 23.92 14.32
C GLU A 139 -8.07 22.97 13.90
N ASN A 140 -8.19 21.70 14.22
CA ASN A 140 -7.18 20.69 13.87
C ASN A 140 -7.14 20.43 12.37
N TYR A 141 -8.28 20.38 11.68
CA TYR A 141 -8.28 20.28 10.23
C TYR A 141 -7.57 21.45 9.55
N LYS A 142 -7.69 22.67 10.10
CA LYS A 142 -6.95 23.83 9.58
C LYS A 142 -5.43 23.74 9.78
N LYS A 143 -4.98 23.00 10.80
CA LYS A 143 -3.54 22.78 11.09
C LYS A 143 -2.96 21.59 10.31
N LEU A 144 -3.83 20.67 9.89
CA LEU A 144 -3.39 19.41 9.29
C LEU A 144 -2.54 19.58 8.02
N PRO A 145 -2.85 20.50 7.08
CA PRO A 145 -1.98 20.74 5.94
C PRO A 145 -0.55 21.11 6.33
N ASP A 146 -0.35 22.00 7.30
CA ASP A 146 0.99 22.40 7.76
C ASP A 146 1.75 21.21 8.39
N ILE A 147 1.04 20.35 9.14
CA ILE A 147 1.62 19.13 9.72
C ILE A 147 2.07 18.20 8.60
N LEU A 148 1.24 17.98 7.59
CA LEU A 148 1.53 17.12 6.44
C LEU A 148 2.69 17.68 5.59
N GLU A 149 2.72 19.00 5.35
CA GLU A 149 3.79 19.65 4.60
C GLU A 149 5.14 19.53 5.30
N ASN A 150 5.17 19.76 6.61
CA ASN A 150 6.40 19.64 7.42
C ASN A 150 6.90 18.20 7.45
N ALA A 151 6.04 17.25 7.80
CA ALA A 151 6.39 15.83 7.83
C ALA A 151 6.76 15.31 6.43
N GLY A 152 6.04 15.74 5.38
CA GLY A 152 6.29 15.36 4.00
C GLY A 152 7.63 15.88 3.48
N THR A 153 8.02 17.10 3.88
CA THR A 153 9.32 17.68 3.54
C THR A 153 10.47 16.84 4.14
N LEU A 154 10.37 16.47 5.41
CA LEU A 154 11.34 15.59 6.08
C LEU A 154 11.35 14.20 5.44
N SER A 155 10.16 13.63 5.16
CA SER A 155 10.04 12.32 4.51
C SER A 155 10.76 12.30 3.15
N LYS A 156 10.55 13.33 2.33
CA LYS A 156 11.18 13.47 1.00
C LYS A 156 12.71 13.53 1.08
N GLN A 157 13.26 14.20 2.10
CA GLN A 157 14.72 14.24 2.34
C GLN A 157 15.29 12.85 2.63
N ASN A 158 14.48 11.94 3.16
CA ASN A 158 14.83 10.55 3.45
C ASN A 158 14.44 9.59 2.31
N GLY A 159 13.99 10.10 1.15
CA GLY A 159 13.56 9.29 0.01
C GLY A 159 12.23 8.56 0.21
N ILE A 160 11.42 8.99 1.18
CA ILE A 160 10.11 8.44 1.52
C ILE A 160 9.04 9.46 1.13
N GLN A 161 7.98 9.01 0.44
CA GLN A 161 6.85 9.85 0.09
C GLN A 161 5.79 9.78 1.20
N LEU A 162 5.44 10.94 1.77
CA LEU A 162 4.28 11.02 2.66
C LEU A 162 2.98 10.96 1.87
N ALA A 163 1.97 10.27 2.43
CA ALA A 163 0.60 10.29 1.94
C ALA A 163 -0.39 10.45 3.11
N TYR A 164 -1.63 10.79 2.77
CA TYR A 164 -2.76 10.87 3.70
C TYR A 164 -3.84 9.87 3.27
N HIS A 165 -4.31 9.05 4.20
CA HIS A 165 -5.38 8.08 4.00
C HIS A 165 -6.71 8.64 4.52
N ASN A 166 -7.77 8.49 3.74
CA ASN A 166 -9.11 8.94 4.10
C ASN A 166 -9.97 7.83 4.70
N HIS A 167 -10.91 8.28 5.55
CA HIS A 167 -12.12 7.55 5.90
C HIS A 167 -13.35 8.25 5.30
N ASP A 168 -14.54 7.99 5.84
CA ASP A 168 -15.77 8.65 5.40
C ASP A 168 -15.95 10.06 6.00
N PHE A 169 -15.39 10.31 7.17
CA PHE A 169 -15.58 11.56 7.90
C PHE A 169 -14.83 12.75 7.28
N GLU A 170 -13.76 12.55 6.50
CA GLU A 170 -13.12 13.64 5.75
C GLU A 170 -13.99 14.17 4.62
N PHE A 171 -14.96 13.39 4.16
CA PHE A 171 -15.92 13.84 3.15
C PHE A 171 -17.13 14.60 3.72
N LEU A 172 -17.16 14.80 5.03
CA LEU A 172 -18.11 15.74 5.64
C LEU A 172 -17.80 17.16 5.20
N LYS A 173 -18.84 18.00 5.10
CA LYS A 173 -18.70 19.38 4.70
C LYS A 173 -17.96 20.20 5.76
N MET A 174 -16.90 20.86 5.34
CA MET A 174 -16.18 21.85 6.11
C MET A 174 -16.86 23.23 6.02
N ASP A 175 -17.34 23.54 4.83
CA ASP A 175 -18.08 24.76 4.49
C ASP A 175 -19.10 24.50 3.37
N GLU A 176 -19.67 25.56 2.77
CA GLU A 176 -20.68 25.42 1.70
C GLU A 176 -20.11 24.78 0.42
N LYS A 177 -18.80 24.87 0.18
CA LYS A 177 -18.15 24.50 -1.08
C LYS A 177 -17.31 23.22 -0.94
N ASN A 178 -16.59 23.09 0.19
CA ASN A 178 -15.54 22.09 0.35
C ASN A 178 -15.86 21.08 1.45
N THR A 179 -15.40 19.86 1.26
CA THR A 179 -15.25 18.86 2.32
C THR A 179 -13.92 19.07 3.05
N PHE A 180 -13.73 18.42 4.20
CA PHE A 180 -12.43 18.39 4.87
C PHE A 180 -11.36 17.77 3.97
N TYR A 181 -11.72 16.76 3.18
CA TYR A 181 -10.79 16.13 2.23
C TYR A 181 -10.35 17.07 1.11
N ASP A 182 -11.29 17.85 0.54
CA ASP A 182 -10.95 18.90 -0.42
C ASP A 182 -10.01 19.93 0.18
N PHE A 183 -10.26 20.34 1.42
CA PHE A 183 -9.41 21.31 2.12
C PHE A 183 -7.96 20.78 2.29
N ILE A 184 -7.79 19.52 2.67
CA ILE A 184 -6.46 18.91 2.77
C ILE A 184 -5.78 18.90 1.39
N LEU A 185 -6.49 18.46 0.34
CA LEU A 185 -5.97 18.38 -1.02
C LEU A 185 -5.55 19.73 -1.60
N GLU A 186 -6.34 20.79 -1.33
CA GLU A 186 -6.12 22.14 -1.84
C GLU A 186 -5.02 22.90 -1.09
N ASN A 187 -4.75 22.53 0.17
CA ASN A 187 -3.78 23.19 1.03
C ASN A 187 -2.49 22.39 1.25
N THR A 188 -2.29 21.28 0.50
CA THR A 188 -1.05 20.52 0.52
C THR A 188 -0.46 20.37 -0.87
N SER A 189 0.87 20.45 -0.97
CA SER A 189 1.60 20.25 -2.22
C SER A 189 1.60 18.78 -2.63
N SER A 190 1.43 18.51 -3.91
CA SER A 190 1.57 17.15 -4.45
C SER A 190 3.00 16.61 -4.38
N ASP A 191 3.99 17.45 -4.09
CA ASP A 191 5.37 17.06 -3.97
C ASP A 191 5.73 16.54 -2.57
N THR A 192 5.05 17.04 -1.55
CA THR A 192 5.28 16.71 -0.15
C THR A 192 4.28 15.70 0.38
N ALA A 193 2.99 15.89 0.09
CA ALA A 193 1.91 15.02 0.53
C ALA A 193 1.11 14.47 -0.64
N LYS A 194 1.10 13.17 -0.84
CA LYS A 194 0.20 12.43 -1.74
C LYS A 194 -1.03 11.97 -0.96
N MET A 195 -1.91 11.23 -1.63
CA MET A 195 -3.08 10.62 -1.01
C MET A 195 -3.05 9.11 -1.18
N GLU A 196 -3.44 8.41 -0.15
CA GLU A 196 -3.83 7.02 -0.21
C GLU A 196 -5.35 6.98 -0.20
N LEU A 197 -5.95 6.71 -1.36
CA LEU A 197 -7.41 6.72 -1.46
C LEU A 197 -7.98 5.37 -1.04
N ASP A 198 -8.81 5.39 -0.01
CA ASP A 198 -9.61 4.23 0.36
C ASP A 198 -10.91 4.21 -0.45
N LEU A 199 -11.02 3.20 -1.32
CA LEU A 199 -12.14 3.07 -2.26
C LEU A 199 -13.46 2.71 -1.56
N TYR A 200 -13.40 2.03 -0.42
CA TYR A 200 -14.59 1.72 0.37
C TYR A 200 -15.12 2.99 1.07
N TRP A 201 -14.24 3.72 1.76
CA TRP A 201 -14.67 4.85 2.56
C TRP A 201 -15.22 5.99 1.73
N ILE A 202 -14.59 6.31 0.57
CA ILE A 202 -15.16 7.31 -0.35
C ILE A 202 -16.50 6.85 -0.93
N SER A 203 -16.65 5.56 -1.28
CA SER A 203 -17.93 5.01 -1.76
C SER A 203 -18.99 5.01 -0.67
N LYS A 204 -18.63 4.71 0.58
CA LYS A 204 -19.53 4.76 1.75
C LYS A 204 -20.04 6.17 2.01
N ALA A 205 -19.20 7.18 1.80
CA ALA A 205 -19.59 8.60 1.84
C ALA A 205 -20.50 9.00 0.67
N GLY A 206 -20.74 8.10 -0.30
CA GLY A 206 -21.62 8.35 -1.45
C GLY A 206 -20.96 9.15 -2.57
N LEU A 207 -19.64 9.20 -2.61
CA LEU A 207 -18.87 9.94 -3.60
C LEU A 207 -18.20 8.98 -4.60
N ASP A 208 -17.92 9.52 -5.79
CA ASP A 208 -17.27 8.78 -6.87
C ASP A 208 -15.76 9.07 -6.88
N PRO A 209 -14.89 8.05 -6.73
CA PRO A 209 -13.44 8.20 -6.83
C PRO A 209 -12.97 8.90 -8.10
N LEU A 210 -13.66 8.65 -9.22
CA LEU A 210 -13.30 9.23 -10.51
C LEU A 210 -13.39 10.76 -10.52
N THR A 211 -14.33 11.34 -9.78
CA THR A 211 -14.45 12.79 -9.62
C THR A 211 -13.18 13.39 -9.00
N TYR A 212 -12.62 12.71 -8.01
CA TYR A 212 -11.35 13.13 -7.40
C TYR A 212 -10.15 12.92 -8.31
N PHE A 213 -10.13 11.86 -9.12
CA PHE A 213 -9.06 11.65 -10.10
C PHE A 213 -9.08 12.70 -11.21
N GLU A 214 -10.27 13.19 -11.59
CA GLU A 214 -10.45 14.31 -12.52
C GLU A 214 -9.98 15.63 -11.92
N LYS A 215 -10.41 15.94 -10.69
CA LYS A 215 -10.13 17.20 -10.01
C LYS A 215 -8.66 17.32 -9.61
N TYR A 216 -8.05 16.20 -9.17
CA TYR A 216 -6.68 16.14 -8.63
C TYR A 216 -5.84 15.05 -9.32
N PRO A 217 -5.51 15.16 -10.60
CA PRO A 217 -4.81 14.12 -11.33
C PRO A 217 -3.42 13.83 -10.74
N LYS A 218 -3.02 12.55 -10.76
CA LYS A 218 -1.72 12.07 -10.25
C LYS A 218 -1.49 12.27 -8.74
N ARG A 219 -2.57 12.52 -7.99
CA ARG A 219 -2.49 12.76 -6.56
C ARG A 219 -2.60 11.50 -5.71
N PHE A 220 -3.06 10.35 -6.26
CA PHE A 220 -3.48 9.13 -5.55
C PHE A 220 -2.63 7.91 -5.90
N PRO A 221 -1.32 7.88 -5.52
CA PRO A 221 -0.44 6.76 -5.86
C PRO A 221 -0.72 5.48 -5.08
N LEU A 222 -1.43 5.56 -3.96
CA LEU A 222 -1.78 4.42 -3.11
C LEU A 222 -3.29 4.29 -3.01
N TRP A 223 -3.79 3.05 -3.06
CA TRP A 223 -5.21 2.77 -2.84
C TRP A 223 -5.40 1.64 -1.85
N HIS A 224 -6.41 1.78 -0.98
CA HIS A 224 -7.00 0.66 -0.27
C HIS A 224 -8.16 0.10 -1.08
N VAL A 225 -8.11 -1.20 -1.34
CA VAL A 225 -9.14 -1.94 -2.08
C VAL A 225 -9.91 -2.79 -1.08
N LYS A 226 -11.04 -2.23 -0.65
CA LYS A 226 -12.04 -2.84 0.23
C LYS A 226 -13.38 -2.83 -0.50
N ASP A 227 -14.18 -3.89 -0.37
CA ASP A 227 -15.51 -3.94 -0.98
C ASP A 227 -16.62 -3.72 0.04
N MET A 228 -17.81 -3.40 -0.44
CA MET A 228 -18.94 -2.92 0.36
C MET A 228 -20.20 -3.72 0.05
N LYS A 229 -20.85 -4.28 1.09
CA LYS A 229 -22.14 -4.96 0.94
C LYS A 229 -23.23 -4.00 0.49
N ALA A 230 -24.11 -4.46 -0.39
CA ALA A 230 -25.32 -3.75 -0.75
C ALA A 230 -26.23 -3.56 0.49
N GLY A 231 -26.87 -2.41 0.59
CA GLY A 231 -27.84 -2.10 1.65
C GLY A 231 -27.21 -1.73 2.99
N THR A 232 -26.54 -2.65 3.65
CA THR A 232 -25.94 -2.41 4.98
C THR A 232 -24.69 -1.54 4.93
N LYS A 233 -24.00 -1.51 3.79
CA LYS A 233 -22.69 -0.85 3.61
C LYS A 233 -21.60 -1.42 4.50
N ASP A 234 -21.73 -2.64 5.02
CA ASP A 234 -20.68 -3.35 5.74
C ASP A 234 -19.56 -3.78 4.80
N PHE A 235 -18.42 -4.20 5.37
CA PHE A 235 -17.32 -4.76 4.59
C PHE A 235 -17.73 -6.07 3.91
N ALA A 236 -17.26 -6.26 2.68
CA ALA A 236 -17.40 -7.46 1.90
C ALA A 236 -16.03 -7.92 1.38
N GLU A 237 -15.92 -9.21 1.09
CA GLU A 237 -14.79 -9.69 0.31
C GLU A 237 -14.80 -9.05 -1.08
N ILE A 238 -13.63 -8.71 -1.62
CA ILE A 238 -13.50 -8.10 -2.94
C ILE A 238 -14.18 -8.97 -4.00
N GLY A 239 -15.15 -8.38 -4.72
CA GLY A 239 -15.98 -9.04 -5.71
C GLY A 239 -17.30 -9.59 -5.19
N ASN A 240 -17.55 -9.55 -3.89
CA ASN A 240 -18.83 -9.90 -3.27
C ASN A 240 -19.66 -8.66 -2.90
N GLY A 241 -19.13 -7.47 -3.13
CA GLY A 241 -19.78 -6.20 -2.84
C GLY A 241 -20.30 -5.49 -4.10
N ILE A 242 -20.45 -4.17 -3.98
CA ILE A 242 -21.06 -3.31 -5.02
C ILE A 242 -20.09 -2.33 -5.66
N ILE A 243 -18.83 -2.28 -5.23
CA ILE A 243 -17.86 -1.32 -5.77
C ILE A 243 -17.40 -1.78 -7.16
N ASP A 244 -17.57 -0.93 -8.16
CA ASP A 244 -17.13 -1.21 -9.53
C ASP A 244 -15.61 -0.98 -9.67
N PHE A 245 -14.83 -1.94 -9.20
CA PHE A 245 -13.37 -1.88 -9.29
C PHE A 245 -12.87 -1.82 -10.73
N LYS A 246 -13.56 -2.44 -11.69
CA LYS A 246 -13.15 -2.39 -13.09
C LYS A 246 -13.11 -0.94 -13.57
N ARG A 247 -14.18 -0.19 -13.40
CA ARG A 247 -14.29 1.22 -13.79
C ARG A 247 -13.24 2.08 -13.09
N ILE A 248 -13.00 1.83 -11.79
CA ILE A 248 -12.03 2.60 -11.00
C ILE A 248 -10.59 2.31 -11.47
N PHE A 249 -10.23 1.04 -11.68
CA PHE A 249 -8.89 0.65 -12.14
C PHE A 249 -8.62 1.08 -13.60
N GLU A 250 -9.63 1.23 -14.44
CA GLU A 250 -9.48 1.81 -15.78
C GLU A 250 -9.00 3.28 -15.72
N ALA A 251 -9.29 3.99 -14.64
CA ALA A 251 -8.84 5.37 -14.41
C ALA A 251 -7.50 5.48 -13.63
N ARG A 252 -6.82 4.35 -13.35
CA ARG A 252 -5.58 4.32 -12.53
C ARG A 252 -4.47 5.23 -13.01
N GLU A 253 -4.29 5.36 -14.33
CA GLU A 253 -3.29 6.25 -14.92
C GLU A 253 -3.55 7.71 -14.56
N LYS A 254 -4.81 8.14 -14.57
CA LYS A 254 -5.21 9.49 -14.22
C LYS A 254 -5.01 9.75 -12.73
N ALA A 255 -5.38 8.81 -11.88
CA ALA A 255 -5.13 8.86 -10.44
C ALA A 255 -3.64 8.90 -10.10
N GLY A 256 -2.80 8.31 -10.93
CA GLY A 256 -1.36 8.15 -10.70
C GLY A 256 -1.02 6.96 -9.81
N LEU A 257 -1.86 5.92 -9.82
CA LEU A 257 -1.69 4.71 -9.02
C LEU A 257 -0.32 4.08 -9.21
N LYS A 258 0.31 3.71 -8.11
CA LYS A 258 1.58 2.97 -8.03
C LYS A 258 1.42 1.65 -7.30
N HIS A 259 0.68 1.66 -6.18
CA HIS A 259 0.44 0.47 -5.37
C HIS A 259 -1.00 0.48 -4.86
N TRP A 260 -1.54 -0.71 -4.64
CA TRP A 260 -2.81 -0.88 -3.96
C TRP A 260 -2.72 -2.06 -2.99
N PHE A 261 -3.48 -1.98 -1.92
CA PHE A 261 -3.47 -2.96 -0.85
C PHE A 261 -4.87 -3.55 -0.69
N LEU A 262 -4.96 -4.89 -0.68
CA LEU A 262 -6.14 -5.55 -0.17
C LEU A 262 -6.30 -5.21 1.30
N GLU A 263 -7.48 -4.79 1.70
CA GLU A 263 -7.80 -4.62 3.11
C GLU A 263 -9.24 -5.02 3.39
N GLN A 264 -9.48 -5.55 4.60
CA GLN A 264 -10.80 -5.87 5.13
C GLN A 264 -10.78 -5.73 6.65
N ASP A 265 -11.49 -4.73 7.18
CA ASP A 265 -11.41 -4.37 8.61
C ASP A 265 -12.14 -5.35 9.51
N SER A 266 -13.19 -6.00 9.00
CA SER A 266 -13.92 -7.05 9.70
C SER A 266 -14.50 -8.08 8.73
N SER A 267 -14.79 -9.27 9.25
CA SER A 267 -15.44 -10.35 8.50
C SER A 267 -16.32 -11.17 9.42
N ASP A 268 -17.42 -11.69 8.86
CA ASP A 268 -18.28 -12.68 9.52
C ASP A 268 -17.68 -14.10 9.47
N LYS A 269 -16.54 -14.29 8.79
CA LYS A 269 -15.82 -15.54 8.61
C LYS A 269 -14.41 -15.44 9.22
N ASP A 270 -13.67 -16.56 9.19
CA ASP A 270 -12.23 -16.52 9.39
C ASP A 270 -11.60 -15.54 8.39
N ILE A 271 -10.76 -14.64 8.88
CA ILE A 271 -10.22 -13.56 8.04
C ILE A 271 -9.37 -14.09 6.87
N PHE A 272 -8.68 -15.21 7.04
CA PHE A 272 -7.91 -15.80 5.95
C PHE A 272 -8.80 -16.47 4.90
N ASP A 273 -10.00 -16.92 5.25
CA ASP A 273 -10.97 -17.40 4.27
C ASP A 273 -11.53 -16.25 3.45
N SER A 274 -11.83 -15.11 4.06
CA SER A 274 -12.19 -13.87 3.36
C SER A 274 -11.08 -13.38 2.44
N ILE A 275 -9.81 -13.40 2.90
CA ILE A 275 -8.64 -13.07 2.07
C ILE A 275 -8.55 -14.00 0.84
N LYS A 276 -8.78 -15.31 1.01
CA LYS A 276 -8.77 -16.28 -0.12
C LYS A 276 -9.85 -15.97 -1.15
N ILE A 277 -11.05 -15.61 -0.70
CA ILE A 277 -12.15 -15.22 -1.60
C ILE A 277 -11.76 -13.98 -2.39
N SER A 278 -11.33 -12.91 -1.72
CA SER A 278 -10.88 -11.67 -2.34
C SER A 278 -9.72 -11.91 -3.30
N LYS A 279 -8.71 -12.69 -2.89
CA LYS A 279 -7.57 -13.06 -3.73
C LYS A 279 -8.01 -13.79 -4.99
N LYS A 280 -8.93 -14.76 -4.89
CA LYS A 280 -9.44 -15.49 -6.05
C LYS A 280 -10.04 -14.53 -7.07
N TYR A 281 -10.91 -13.64 -6.66
CA TYR A 281 -11.49 -12.61 -7.52
C TYR A 281 -10.42 -11.73 -8.18
N ILE A 282 -9.47 -11.21 -7.41
CA ILE A 282 -8.35 -10.40 -7.92
C ILE A 282 -7.56 -11.16 -9.01
N LEU A 283 -7.31 -12.45 -8.80
CA LEU A 283 -6.53 -13.25 -9.75
C LEU A 283 -7.30 -13.53 -11.06
N GLU A 284 -8.60 -13.63 -11.00
CA GLU A 284 -9.47 -13.88 -12.15
C GLU A 284 -9.67 -12.64 -13.03
N HIS A 285 -9.47 -11.42 -12.48
CA HIS A 285 -9.73 -10.18 -13.20
C HIS A 285 -8.44 -9.44 -13.59
N SER A 286 -8.29 -9.19 -14.89
CA SER A 286 -7.06 -8.62 -15.46
C SER A 286 -6.84 -7.14 -15.13
N TYR A 287 -7.88 -6.38 -14.81
CA TYR A 287 -7.76 -4.95 -14.48
C TYR A 287 -7.00 -4.68 -13.17
N PHE A 288 -6.88 -5.66 -12.26
CA PHE A 288 -6.00 -5.59 -11.11
C PHE A 288 -4.51 -5.79 -11.44
N ARG A 289 -4.18 -6.06 -12.72
CA ARG A 289 -2.80 -6.27 -13.17
C ARG A 289 -2.19 -4.95 -13.62
N GLY A 290 -0.85 -4.84 -13.48
CA GLY A 290 -0.09 -3.75 -14.10
C GLY A 290 0.12 -2.51 -13.23
N THR A 291 0.17 -2.69 -11.91
CA THR A 291 0.72 -1.72 -10.96
C THR A 291 1.87 -2.35 -10.20
#